data_47b562a6829281c7aea8badbd30bf59f
#
_entry.id   47b562a6829281c7aea8badbd30bf59f
#
_cell.length_a   1.000
_cell.length_b   1.000
_cell.length_c   1.000
_cell.angle_alpha   90.00
_cell.angle_beta   90.00
_cell.angle_gamma   90.00
#
_symmetry.space_group_name_H-M   'P 1'
#
loop_
_entity.id
_entity.type
_entity.pdbx_description
1 polymer ?
#
loop_
_entity_poly.entity_id
_entity_poly.type
_entity_poly.pdbx_seq_one_letter_code
_entity_poly.pdbx_strand_id
1 'polypeptide(L)'
;MKSDIEIARSIELTKIKQVARDYDIPVEEIHNYGRYIAKVPETLIDEEKVKNSNLILVTAITPTKAGIGKTTVSIGLALGLTRIGKKAICALREPSLGPCFGMKGGAAGGGYAQVLPMDKINLHFTGDFHAITSAHNMIAALLDNYMYQNQDNGFALKEVLWNRVLDVNDRGLRYIITGLGGKSNGITRESSFDITPASEIMAILCLAKDEDDLRRRIENILLGFTIDNKPFTVKDLGVAGAITVLLKDAIAPNLVQTTEHTAAFVHGGPFANIAHGCNSVMATKLAMTFGDYVITEAGFGADLGAEKFYDIKCRKSGLQPKLTVIVATAQGLKMHGGVSLDQIKEPNAEGLVKGLANLDKHIENLRSFGQTVVVAFNRYANDTEEEIDLVRQHCAELGVGFAVNNAFVEGGAGAVELANLVVDTIEKQPSGPLHLAYNDEDSVEEKISKVACNLYGANMITYSAAARKKLKRIQELGYGHFPICIAKTQYSFSTDPKLYGVVKDFEFHVRDIVLNAGAEMLVIVAGEIMRMPGLPKEPQALHIDIVDGEIEGLS
;
A
#
# COMPACT_ATOMS: atom_id res chain seq x y z
N MET A 1 -4.29 19.72 -22.31
CA MET A 1 -4.47 19.76 -20.85
C MET A 1 -3.07 19.96 -20.26
N LYS A 2 -2.92 20.75 -19.18
CA LYS A 2 -1.62 20.87 -18.49
C LYS A 2 -1.20 19.51 -17.93
N SER A 3 0.10 19.25 -17.89
CA SER A 3 0.67 18.07 -17.21
C SER A 3 0.53 18.17 -15.69
N ASP A 4 0.65 17.05 -14.98
CA ASP A 4 0.52 17.01 -13.51
C ASP A 4 1.53 17.96 -12.84
N ILE A 5 2.77 18.01 -13.33
CA ILE A 5 3.79 18.92 -12.80
C ILE A 5 3.52 20.40 -13.13
N GLU A 6 2.96 20.70 -14.30
CA GLU A 6 2.55 22.08 -14.65
C GLU A 6 1.39 22.55 -13.77
N ILE A 7 0.42 21.67 -13.47
CA ILE A 7 -0.67 21.96 -12.53
C ILE A 7 -0.08 22.20 -11.14
N ALA A 8 0.77 21.31 -10.64
CA ALA A 8 1.41 21.43 -9.33
C ALA A 8 2.15 22.77 -9.15
N ARG A 9 2.89 23.20 -10.18
CA ARG A 9 3.61 24.49 -10.19
C ARG A 9 2.70 25.71 -10.26
N SER A 10 1.51 25.56 -10.82
CA SER A 10 0.54 26.67 -10.92
C SER A 10 -0.14 27.00 -9.59
N ILE A 11 0.03 26.15 -8.56
CA ILE A 11 -0.60 26.33 -7.25
C ILE A 11 0.35 27.08 -6.33
N GLU A 12 -0.10 28.19 -5.73
CA GLU A 12 0.61 28.87 -4.67
C GLU A 12 0.49 28.09 -3.36
N LEU A 13 1.62 27.56 -2.88
CA LEU A 13 1.64 26.72 -1.67
C LEU A 13 1.50 27.54 -0.39
N THR A 14 0.63 27.11 0.49
CA THR A 14 0.53 27.60 1.86
C THR A 14 1.70 27.07 2.70
N LYS A 15 2.29 27.91 3.56
CA LYS A 15 3.35 27.47 4.46
C LYS A 15 2.82 26.38 5.39
N ILE A 16 3.61 25.33 5.61
CA ILE A 16 3.15 24.15 6.37
C ILE A 16 2.69 24.47 7.80
N LYS A 17 3.30 25.48 8.44
CA LYS A 17 2.84 25.95 9.75
C LYS A 17 1.44 26.57 9.72
N GLN A 18 1.03 27.14 8.59
CA GLN A 18 -0.34 27.63 8.44
C GLN A 18 -1.30 26.48 8.22
N VAL A 19 -0.94 25.51 7.36
CA VAL A 19 -1.72 24.27 7.20
C VAL A 19 -1.90 23.58 8.55
N ALA A 20 -0.85 23.48 9.36
CA ALA A 20 -0.94 22.90 10.70
C ALA A 20 -1.94 23.65 11.59
N ARG A 21 -1.90 25.02 11.60
CA ARG A 21 -2.87 25.82 12.37
C ARG A 21 -4.30 25.62 11.92
N ASP A 22 -4.54 25.56 10.60
CA ASP A 22 -5.88 25.41 10.03
C ASP A 22 -6.53 24.09 10.43
N TYR A 23 -5.71 23.11 10.83
CA TYR A 23 -6.13 21.79 11.30
C TYR A 23 -5.91 21.55 12.80
N ASP A 24 -5.62 22.62 13.59
CA ASP A 24 -5.36 22.55 15.03
C ASP A 24 -4.18 21.64 15.43
N ILE A 25 -3.21 21.45 14.51
CA ILE A 25 -1.96 20.73 14.79
C ILE A 25 -1.00 21.71 15.51
N PRO A 26 -0.48 21.37 16.70
CA PRO A 26 0.43 22.25 17.44
C PRO A 26 1.71 22.55 16.63
N VAL A 27 1.91 23.81 16.25
CA VAL A 27 3.02 24.21 15.36
C VAL A 27 4.38 24.16 16.02
N GLU A 28 4.44 24.18 17.33
CA GLU A 28 5.63 24.03 18.17
C GLU A 28 6.12 22.58 18.26
N GLU A 29 5.25 21.61 18.03
CA GLU A 29 5.56 20.17 18.09
C GLU A 29 5.98 19.59 16.73
N ILE A 30 5.74 20.31 15.63
CA ILE A 30 6.08 19.82 14.28
C ILE A 30 7.53 20.12 13.92
N HIS A 31 8.18 19.20 13.23
CA HIS A 31 9.54 19.35 12.71
C HIS A 31 9.51 19.74 11.22
N ASN A 32 9.88 20.99 10.91
CA ASN A 32 9.83 21.48 9.54
C ASN A 32 10.91 20.87 8.65
N TYR A 33 10.51 20.40 7.47
CA TYR A 33 11.37 20.02 6.34
C TYR A 33 11.20 21.07 5.23
N GLY A 34 11.82 22.23 5.42
CA GLY A 34 11.63 23.39 4.56
C GLY A 34 10.32 24.14 4.87
N ARG A 35 9.71 24.75 3.83
CA ARG A 35 8.55 25.64 3.99
C ARG A 35 7.20 24.93 3.94
N TYR A 36 7.12 23.80 3.23
CA TYR A 36 5.87 23.19 2.78
C TYR A 36 5.66 21.75 3.24
N ILE A 37 6.61 21.21 4.00
CA ILE A 37 6.60 19.84 4.53
C ILE A 37 6.98 19.91 6.01
N ALA A 38 6.33 19.08 6.84
CA ALA A 38 6.75 18.89 8.23
C ALA A 38 6.52 17.43 8.66
N LYS A 39 7.31 16.95 9.60
CA LYS A 39 7.04 15.73 10.34
C LYS A 39 6.22 16.04 11.58
N VAL A 40 5.25 15.18 11.87
CA VAL A 40 4.35 15.31 13.02
C VAL A 40 4.56 14.10 13.93
N PRO A 41 4.98 14.30 15.19
CA PRO A 41 5.28 13.18 16.08
C PRO A 41 4.01 12.40 16.45
N GLU A 42 4.15 11.10 16.61
CA GLU A 42 3.09 10.16 16.99
C GLU A 42 2.54 10.44 18.40
N THR A 43 3.30 11.12 19.23
CA THR A 43 2.89 11.53 20.59
C THR A 43 1.66 12.44 20.60
N LEU A 44 1.34 13.05 19.46
CA LEU A 44 0.13 13.87 19.29
C LEU A 44 -1.13 13.05 18.99
N ILE A 45 -1.05 11.74 18.87
CA ILE A 45 -2.23 10.87 18.66
C ILE A 45 -3.13 10.92 19.89
N ASP A 46 -4.39 11.28 19.67
CA ASP A 46 -5.45 11.29 20.68
C ASP A 46 -6.45 10.16 20.37
N GLU A 47 -6.38 9.07 21.12
CA GLU A 47 -7.20 7.88 20.88
C GLU A 47 -8.71 8.12 21.05
N GLU A 48 -9.14 9.11 21.83
CA GLU A 48 -10.56 9.48 21.95
C GLU A 48 -11.04 10.21 20.69
N LYS A 49 -10.22 11.09 20.11
CA LYS A 49 -10.53 11.71 18.82
C LYS A 49 -10.52 10.68 17.69
N VAL A 50 -9.57 9.74 17.71
CA VAL A 50 -9.51 8.63 16.75
C VAL A 50 -10.82 7.84 16.73
N LYS A 51 -11.40 7.51 17.88
CA LYS A 51 -12.70 6.78 17.96
C LYS A 51 -13.87 7.55 17.37
N ASN A 52 -13.84 8.87 17.44
CA ASN A 52 -14.93 9.76 17.01
C ASN A 52 -14.80 10.20 15.54
N SER A 53 -13.65 10.07 14.93
CA SER A 53 -13.40 10.42 13.54
C SER A 53 -13.98 9.39 12.56
N ASN A 54 -14.40 9.84 11.39
CA ASN A 54 -14.95 9.00 10.33
C ASN A 54 -13.84 8.53 9.38
N LEU A 55 -13.33 7.33 9.60
CA LEU A 55 -12.37 6.69 8.71
C LEU A 55 -13.06 6.11 7.47
N ILE A 56 -12.61 6.51 6.29
CA ILE A 56 -13.11 6.08 5.00
C ILE A 56 -11.99 5.37 4.25
N LEU A 57 -12.23 4.12 3.87
CA LEU A 57 -11.31 3.39 3.00
C LEU A 57 -11.67 3.63 1.54
N VAL A 58 -10.69 4.03 0.73
CA VAL A 58 -10.81 4.04 -0.74
C VAL A 58 -10.06 2.83 -1.30
N THR A 59 -10.79 1.99 -2.00
CA THR A 59 -10.27 0.82 -2.72
C THR A 59 -10.74 0.84 -4.17
N ALA A 60 -10.60 -0.26 -4.90
CA ALA A 60 -11.03 -0.30 -6.32
C ALA A 60 -11.47 -1.69 -6.76
N ILE A 61 -12.12 -1.75 -7.92
CA ILE A 61 -12.22 -2.98 -8.69
C ILE A 61 -10.83 -3.46 -9.11
N THR A 62 -10.70 -4.64 -9.66
CA THR A 62 -9.42 -5.15 -10.19
C THR A 62 -8.83 -4.16 -11.21
N PRO A 63 -7.59 -3.65 -11.02
CA PRO A 63 -7.06 -2.57 -11.84
C PRO A 63 -6.62 -3.01 -13.24
N THR A 64 -6.59 -2.06 -14.17
CA THR A 64 -5.90 -2.19 -15.46
C THR A 64 -4.39 -1.93 -15.30
N LYS A 65 -3.59 -2.20 -16.34
CA LYS A 65 -2.16 -1.85 -16.36
C LYS A 65 -1.92 -0.33 -16.25
N ALA A 66 -2.84 0.48 -16.76
CA ALA A 66 -2.79 1.95 -16.65
C ALA A 66 -3.19 2.47 -15.25
N GLY A 67 -3.63 1.59 -14.36
CA GLY A 67 -4.19 1.96 -13.06
C GLY A 67 -5.69 2.25 -13.15
N ILE A 68 -6.25 2.77 -12.04
CA ILE A 68 -7.69 3.04 -11.93
C ILE A 68 -7.98 4.39 -11.25
N GLY A 69 -6.92 5.12 -10.88
CA GLY A 69 -7.04 6.46 -10.31
C GLY A 69 -7.45 6.53 -8.83
N LYS A 70 -7.21 5.49 -8.01
CA LYS A 70 -7.56 5.50 -6.58
C LYS A 70 -7.05 6.71 -5.82
N THR A 71 -5.76 7.03 -5.94
CA THR A 71 -5.15 8.16 -5.22
C THR A 71 -5.80 9.48 -5.62
N THR A 72 -6.06 9.68 -6.92
CA THR A 72 -6.81 10.84 -7.43
C THR A 72 -8.21 10.93 -6.84
N VAL A 73 -8.94 9.80 -6.74
CA VAL A 73 -10.27 9.76 -6.11
C VAL A 73 -10.17 10.00 -4.60
N SER A 74 -9.16 9.46 -3.91
CA SER A 74 -8.96 9.68 -2.47
C SER A 74 -8.71 11.14 -2.14
N ILE A 75 -7.82 11.79 -2.89
CA ILE A 75 -7.54 13.21 -2.73
C ILE A 75 -8.77 14.04 -3.16
N GLY A 76 -9.37 13.72 -4.31
CA GLY A 76 -10.58 14.39 -4.79
C GLY A 76 -11.72 14.36 -3.78
N LEU A 77 -11.95 13.22 -3.13
CA LEU A 77 -12.96 13.08 -2.06
C LEU A 77 -12.63 13.99 -0.87
N ALA A 78 -11.36 14.06 -0.44
CA ALA A 78 -10.97 14.97 0.63
C ALA A 78 -11.20 16.44 0.25
N LEU A 79 -10.85 16.82 -0.98
CA LEU A 79 -11.12 18.15 -1.52
C LEU A 79 -12.63 18.45 -1.55
N GLY A 80 -13.44 17.50 -2.04
CA GLY A 80 -14.90 17.63 -2.09
C GLY A 80 -15.51 17.78 -0.70
N LEU A 81 -15.07 16.98 0.29
CA LEU A 81 -15.49 17.08 1.68
C LEU A 81 -15.12 18.44 2.29
N THR A 82 -13.93 18.96 2.02
CA THR A 82 -13.51 20.30 2.46
C THR A 82 -14.39 21.36 1.85
N ARG A 83 -14.73 21.27 0.55
CA ARG A 83 -15.63 22.22 -0.14
C ARG A 83 -17.05 22.27 0.44
N ILE A 84 -17.56 21.16 0.95
CA ILE A 84 -18.87 21.11 1.63
C ILE A 84 -18.76 21.40 3.14
N GLY A 85 -17.62 21.96 3.60
CA GLY A 85 -17.41 22.44 4.96
C GLY A 85 -17.08 21.36 5.99
N LYS A 86 -16.64 20.17 5.56
CA LYS A 86 -16.18 19.11 6.47
C LYS A 86 -14.66 19.23 6.69
N LYS A 87 -14.18 18.96 7.90
CA LYS A 87 -12.76 18.93 8.24
C LYS A 87 -12.16 17.59 7.79
N ALA A 88 -11.70 17.54 6.53
CA ALA A 88 -11.18 16.33 5.89
C ALA A 88 -9.65 16.30 5.84
N ILE A 89 -9.05 15.12 6.02
CA ILE A 89 -7.61 14.88 5.90
C ILE A 89 -7.38 13.58 5.11
N CYS A 90 -6.39 13.57 4.20
CA CYS A 90 -5.91 12.35 3.57
C CYS A 90 -4.81 11.69 4.40
N ALA A 91 -4.80 10.34 4.42
CA ALA A 91 -3.69 9.53 4.89
C ALA A 91 -3.26 8.57 3.76
N LEU A 92 -2.11 8.84 3.15
CA LEU A 92 -1.66 8.24 1.90
C LEU A 92 -0.31 7.53 2.07
N ARG A 93 0.01 6.66 1.10
CA ARG A 93 1.33 6.04 1.02
C ARG A 93 2.34 6.98 0.37
N GLU A 94 3.60 6.87 0.80
CA GLU A 94 4.73 7.49 0.15
C GLU A 94 5.08 6.73 -1.15
N PRO A 95 5.34 7.42 -2.27
CA PRO A 95 5.74 6.78 -3.51
C PRO A 95 7.18 6.23 -3.47
N SER A 96 7.41 5.13 -4.20
CA SER A 96 8.73 4.51 -4.40
C SER A 96 9.34 5.01 -5.70
N LEU A 97 10.67 5.20 -5.72
CA LEU A 97 11.40 5.62 -6.92
C LEU A 97 11.34 4.58 -8.05
N GLY A 98 11.28 3.29 -7.73
CA GLY A 98 11.22 2.23 -8.72
C GLY A 98 10.07 2.40 -9.72
N PRO A 99 8.79 2.50 -9.30
CA PRO A 99 7.67 2.84 -10.18
C PRO A 99 7.78 4.21 -10.83
N CYS A 100 8.25 5.24 -10.10
CA CYS A 100 8.36 6.60 -10.57
C CYS A 100 9.25 6.72 -11.81
N PHE A 101 10.39 6.04 -11.82
CA PHE A 101 11.34 5.99 -12.93
C PHE A 101 11.11 4.78 -13.87
N GLY A 102 10.22 3.85 -13.50
CA GLY A 102 9.94 2.60 -14.22
C GLY A 102 8.73 2.68 -15.13
N MET A 103 7.63 2.09 -14.69
CA MET A 103 6.44 1.86 -15.54
C MET A 103 5.32 2.89 -15.36
N LYS A 104 5.33 3.69 -14.29
CA LYS A 104 4.21 4.53 -13.90
C LYS A 104 4.72 5.74 -13.13
N GLY A 105 4.06 6.86 -13.29
CA GLY A 105 4.29 8.05 -12.47
C GLY A 105 4.11 7.81 -10.97
N GLY A 106 4.46 8.80 -10.17
CA GLY A 106 4.40 8.75 -8.71
C GLY A 106 2.98 8.55 -8.16
N ALA A 107 2.89 8.39 -6.84
CA ALA A 107 1.62 8.18 -6.15
C ALA A 107 1.07 9.47 -5.52
N ALA A 108 1.42 10.64 -6.04
CA ALA A 108 0.98 11.95 -5.52
C ALA A 108 -0.44 12.35 -5.97
N GLY A 109 -1.18 11.48 -6.68
CA GLY A 109 -2.45 11.80 -7.34
C GLY A 109 -2.22 12.25 -8.78
N GLY A 110 -3.19 12.97 -9.37
CA GLY A 110 -3.08 13.47 -10.74
C GLY A 110 -4.10 14.57 -11.05
N GLY A 111 -3.83 15.37 -12.08
CA GLY A 111 -4.62 16.51 -12.44
C GLY A 111 -4.74 17.53 -11.30
N TYR A 112 -5.95 18.03 -11.03
CA TYR A 112 -6.22 18.92 -9.92
C TYR A 112 -6.44 18.22 -8.57
N ALA A 113 -6.30 16.89 -8.49
CA ALA A 113 -6.36 16.13 -7.26
C ALA A 113 -4.98 15.52 -6.93
N GLN A 114 -4.07 16.37 -6.44
CA GLN A 114 -2.69 16.03 -6.09
C GLN A 114 -2.34 16.46 -4.66
N VAL A 115 -1.37 15.76 -4.05
CA VAL A 115 -0.63 16.24 -2.86
C VAL A 115 0.64 16.97 -3.30
N LEU A 116 0.96 18.05 -2.60
CA LEU A 116 2.02 19.00 -2.95
C LEU A 116 2.99 19.24 -1.79
N PRO A 117 4.28 19.47 -2.06
CA PRO A 117 4.94 19.61 -3.37
C PRO A 117 5.20 18.26 -4.04
N MET A 118 4.62 18.03 -5.22
CA MET A 118 4.61 16.76 -5.92
C MET A 118 6.01 16.25 -6.28
N ASP A 119 6.88 17.13 -6.78
CA ASP A 119 8.26 16.81 -7.15
C ASP A 119 9.08 16.29 -5.95
N LYS A 120 8.89 16.87 -4.75
CA LYS A 120 9.55 16.43 -3.52
C LYS A 120 9.02 15.08 -3.06
N ILE A 121 7.69 14.91 -3.06
CA ILE A 121 7.03 13.69 -2.62
C ILE A 121 7.41 12.50 -3.51
N ASN A 122 7.46 12.67 -4.82
CA ASN A 122 7.78 11.61 -5.78
C ASN A 122 9.28 11.25 -5.85
N LEU A 123 10.16 12.06 -5.27
CA LEU A 123 11.61 11.81 -5.27
C LEU A 123 12.10 11.38 -3.89
N HIS A 124 12.84 12.23 -3.19
CA HIS A 124 13.47 11.87 -1.90
C HIS A 124 12.63 12.26 -0.68
N PHE A 125 11.64 13.10 -0.88
CA PHE A 125 10.70 13.61 0.12
C PHE A 125 11.40 14.10 1.40
N THR A 126 11.28 13.35 2.50
CA THR A 126 11.96 13.62 3.77
C THR A 126 13.01 12.56 4.11
N GLY A 127 13.23 11.60 3.22
CA GLY A 127 14.25 10.56 3.35
C GLY A 127 13.80 9.27 4.03
N ASP A 128 12.49 9.05 4.22
CA ASP A 128 11.99 7.85 4.92
C ASP A 128 12.35 6.56 4.18
N PHE A 129 12.21 6.53 2.85
CA PHE A 129 12.67 5.39 2.04
C PHE A 129 14.17 5.15 2.12
N HIS A 130 14.98 6.23 2.18
CA HIS A 130 16.42 6.11 2.38
C HIS A 130 16.74 5.54 3.77
N ALA A 131 16.06 6.01 4.81
CA ALA A 131 16.22 5.49 6.18
C ALA A 131 15.89 4.00 6.26
N ILE A 132 14.78 3.56 5.65
CA ILE A 132 14.37 2.15 5.58
C ILE A 132 15.40 1.32 4.81
N THR A 133 15.84 1.79 3.64
CA THR A 133 16.87 1.12 2.83
C THR A 133 18.18 0.98 3.61
N SER A 134 18.61 2.05 4.29
CA SER A 134 19.84 2.06 5.10
C SER A 134 19.74 1.12 6.29
N ALA A 135 18.62 1.15 7.03
CA ALA A 135 18.38 0.25 8.16
C ALA A 135 18.40 -1.22 7.74
N HIS A 136 17.69 -1.55 6.66
CA HIS A 136 17.65 -2.91 6.13
C HIS A 136 19.03 -3.42 5.70
N ASN A 137 19.77 -2.62 4.92
CA ASN A 137 21.08 -3.00 4.42
C ASN A 137 22.15 -3.00 5.53
N MET A 138 22.00 -2.16 6.56
CA MET A 138 22.87 -2.18 7.72
C MET A 138 22.74 -3.50 8.49
N ILE A 139 21.52 -4.02 8.67
CA ILE A 139 21.32 -5.37 9.23
C ILE A 139 22.06 -6.43 8.40
N ALA A 140 21.92 -6.37 7.06
CA ALA A 140 22.60 -7.32 6.19
C ALA A 140 24.14 -7.25 6.31
N ALA A 141 24.69 -6.04 6.36
CA ALA A 141 26.13 -5.83 6.52
C ALA A 141 26.64 -6.29 7.88
N LEU A 142 25.90 -6.00 8.96
CA LEU A 142 26.25 -6.42 10.32
C LEU A 142 26.15 -7.95 10.48
N LEU A 143 25.17 -8.58 9.84
CA LEU A 143 25.04 -10.04 9.82
C LEU A 143 26.23 -10.69 9.09
N ASP A 144 26.57 -10.20 7.89
CA ASP A 144 27.71 -10.70 7.12
C ASP A 144 29.03 -10.54 7.91
N ASN A 145 29.22 -9.38 8.56
CA ASN A 145 30.36 -9.13 9.43
C ASN A 145 30.38 -10.07 10.64
N TYR A 146 29.22 -10.28 11.30
CA TYR A 146 29.12 -11.18 12.45
C TYR A 146 29.49 -12.61 12.08
N MET A 147 28.98 -13.12 10.95
CA MET A 147 29.37 -14.44 10.44
C MET A 147 30.85 -14.52 10.12
N TYR A 148 31.41 -13.49 9.50
CA TYR A 148 32.84 -13.45 9.14
C TYR A 148 33.75 -13.46 10.36
N GLN A 149 33.49 -12.63 11.37
CA GLN A 149 34.31 -12.46 12.55
C GLN A 149 34.22 -13.65 13.55
N ASN A 150 33.17 -14.45 13.47
CA ASN A 150 32.91 -15.55 14.39
C ASN A 150 33.14 -16.95 13.78
N GLN A 151 33.76 -17.04 12.58
CA GLN A 151 34.09 -18.34 11.97
C GLN A 151 34.96 -19.22 12.88
N ASP A 152 35.99 -18.63 13.48
CA ASP A 152 36.93 -19.34 14.37
C ASP A 152 36.29 -19.79 15.69
N ASN A 153 35.17 -19.15 16.07
CA ASN A 153 34.35 -19.54 17.23
C ASN A 153 33.32 -20.64 16.90
N GLY A 154 33.32 -21.14 15.67
CA GLY A 154 32.40 -22.17 15.21
C GLY A 154 30.96 -21.65 14.91
N PHE A 155 30.77 -20.33 14.87
CA PHE A 155 29.46 -19.77 14.50
C PHE A 155 29.24 -19.88 13.00
N ALA A 156 28.10 -20.47 12.62
CA ALA A 156 27.64 -20.47 11.25
C ALA A 156 26.11 -20.50 11.20
N LEU A 157 25.54 -19.86 10.20
CA LEU A 157 24.14 -20.00 9.83
C LEU A 157 24.02 -21.06 8.74
N LYS A 158 23.17 -22.04 8.96
CA LYS A 158 22.79 -23.05 7.98
C LYS A 158 21.96 -22.44 6.84
N GLU A 159 21.18 -21.42 7.17
CA GLU A 159 20.27 -20.71 6.26
C GLU A 159 20.25 -19.23 6.63
N VAL A 160 20.56 -18.36 5.68
CA VAL A 160 20.43 -16.90 5.81
C VAL A 160 19.17 -16.49 5.06
N LEU A 161 18.24 -15.84 5.77
CA LEU A 161 16.94 -15.40 5.22
C LEU A 161 16.94 -13.93 4.82
N TRP A 162 17.86 -13.14 5.39
CA TRP A 162 17.91 -11.70 5.21
C TRP A 162 18.68 -11.33 3.94
N ASN A 163 17.98 -10.69 3.01
CA ASN A 163 18.54 -10.16 1.77
C ASN A 163 18.94 -8.69 1.95
N ARG A 164 19.20 -7.99 0.84
CA ARG A 164 19.37 -6.54 0.76
C ARG A 164 18.18 -5.90 0.08
N VAL A 165 18.07 -4.58 0.14
CA VAL A 165 17.04 -3.82 -0.59
C VAL A 165 17.63 -2.63 -1.31
N LEU A 166 16.94 -2.23 -2.40
CA LEU A 166 17.24 -1.00 -3.13
C LEU A 166 15.94 -0.47 -3.72
N ASP A 167 15.71 0.84 -3.66
CA ASP A 167 14.47 1.44 -4.16
C ASP A 167 14.54 1.77 -5.65
N VAL A 168 14.83 0.75 -6.46
CA VAL A 168 14.86 0.80 -7.91
C VAL A 168 14.28 -0.49 -8.50
N ASN A 169 13.94 -0.46 -9.79
CA ASN A 169 13.60 -1.65 -10.56
C ASN A 169 14.85 -2.18 -11.27
N ASP A 170 15.48 -3.22 -10.73
CA ASP A 170 16.70 -3.81 -11.30
C ASP A 170 16.65 -5.35 -11.31
N ARG A 171 16.35 -5.93 -12.46
CA ARG A 171 16.30 -7.40 -12.62
C ARG A 171 17.65 -8.09 -12.46
N GLY A 172 18.76 -7.37 -12.62
CA GLY A 172 20.11 -7.90 -12.45
C GLY A 172 20.45 -8.22 -10.99
N LEU A 173 19.72 -7.63 -10.04
CA LEU A 173 19.94 -7.80 -8.61
C LEU A 173 19.10 -8.92 -7.97
N ARG A 174 18.28 -9.64 -8.74
CA ARG A 174 17.43 -10.74 -8.22
C ARG A 174 18.22 -11.88 -7.61
N TYR A 175 19.38 -12.17 -8.17
CA TYR A 175 20.33 -13.15 -7.66
C TYR A 175 21.75 -12.62 -7.87
N ILE A 176 22.52 -12.58 -6.79
CA ILE A 176 23.92 -12.10 -6.79
C ILE A 176 24.77 -13.03 -5.94
N ILE A 177 26.07 -12.91 -6.08
CA ILE A 177 27.04 -13.56 -5.19
C ILE A 177 27.76 -12.46 -4.43
N THR A 178 27.75 -12.56 -3.09
CA THR A 178 28.50 -11.68 -2.19
C THR A 178 29.81 -12.34 -1.75
N GLY A 179 30.80 -11.56 -1.27
CA GLY A 179 32.05 -12.06 -0.71
C GLY A 179 33.06 -12.56 -1.74
N LEU A 180 32.94 -12.17 -3.02
CA LEU A 180 33.94 -12.49 -4.04
C LEU A 180 35.24 -11.68 -3.85
N GLY A 181 36.37 -12.20 -4.34
CA GLY A 181 37.67 -11.52 -4.34
C GLY A 181 38.62 -11.93 -3.21
N GLY A 182 38.31 -13.00 -2.48
CA GLY A 182 39.20 -13.61 -1.48
C GLY A 182 38.67 -13.49 -0.05
N LYS A 183 39.37 -14.15 0.90
CA LYS A 183 38.92 -14.30 2.29
C LYS A 183 38.66 -12.98 3.03
N SER A 184 39.38 -11.92 2.70
CA SER A 184 39.18 -10.59 3.32
C SER A 184 37.85 -9.92 2.95
N ASN A 185 37.15 -10.41 1.93
CA ASN A 185 35.88 -9.83 1.47
C ASN A 185 34.64 -10.52 2.07
N GLY A 186 34.83 -11.42 3.03
CA GLY A 186 33.75 -12.11 3.74
C GLY A 186 33.51 -13.53 3.24
N ILE A 187 32.34 -14.08 3.60
CA ILE A 187 31.92 -15.43 3.22
C ILE A 187 31.21 -15.37 1.87
N THR A 188 31.73 -16.12 0.89
CA THR A 188 31.08 -16.21 -0.44
C THR A 188 29.76 -16.95 -0.33
N ARG A 189 28.67 -16.30 -0.70
CA ARG A 189 27.32 -16.90 -0.72
C ARG A 189 26.41 -16.24 -1.76
N GLU A 190 25.37 -16.97 -2.17
CA GLU A 190 24.26 -16.41 -2.92
C GLU A 190 23.45 -15.44 -2.02
N SER A 191 23.00 -14.37 -2.62
CA SER A 191 22.14 -13.37 -2.00
C SER A 191 21.24 -12.74 -3.07
N SER A 192 20.38 -11.79 -2.67
CA SER A 192 19.50 -11.07 -3.58
C SER A 192 19.20 -9.66 -3.05
N PHE A 193 18.58 -8.85 -3.90
CA PHE A 193 17.94 -7.60 -3.50
C PHE A 193 16.44 -7.69 -3.73
N ASP A 194 15.68 -7.15 -2.77
CA ASP A 194 14.27 -6.82 -2.95
C ASP A 194 14.12 -5.32 -3.20
N ILE A 195 12.99 -4.88 -3.72
CA ILE A 195 12.67 -3.44 -3.77
C ILE A 195 12.32 -2.97 -2.35
N THR A 196 12.70 -1.73 -1.98
CA THR A 196 12.48 -1.20 -0.62
C THR A 196 11.04 -1.34 -0.11
N PRO A 197 9.96 -1.12 -0.90
CA PRO A 197 8.59 -1.39 -0.47
C PRO A 197 8.27 -2.83 -0.06
N ALA A 198 9.12 -3.80 -0.40
CA ALA A 198 9.01 -5.19 0.01
C ALA A 198 9.79 -5.51 1.30
N SER A 199 10.52 -4.53 1.84
CA SER A 199 11.29 -4.67 3.08
C SER A 199 10.38 -4.98 4.27
N GLU A 200 10.82 -5.89 5.14
CA GLU A 200 10.17 -6.10 6.44
C GLU A 200 10.25 -4.84 7.32
N ILE A 201 11.33 -4.05 7.23
CA ILE A 201 11.45 -2.75 7.92
C ILE A 201 10.34 -1.78 7.47
N MET A 202 9.99 -1.74 6.18
CA MET A 202 8.86 -0.95 5.68
C MET A 202 7.54 -1.38 6.33
N ALA A 203 7.29 -2.69 6.42
CA ALA A 203 6.10 -3.22 7.06
C ALA A 203 6.08 -2.91 8.57
N ILE A 204 7.22 -3.06 9.24
CA ILE A 204 7.38 -2.72 10.66
C ILE A 204 7.06 -1.26 10.92
N LEU A 205 7.65 -0.32 10.14
CA LEU A 205 7.38 1.12 10.27
C LEU A 205 5.88 1.44 10.11
N CYS A 206 5.22 0.79 9.16
CA CYS A 206 3.80 1.01 8.90
C CYS A 206 2.87 0.42 9.97
N LEU A 207 3.30 -0.61 10.69
CA LEU A 207 2.49 -1.30 11.70
C LEU A 207 2.87 -0.93 13.15
N ALA A 208 4.00 -0.27 13.36
CA ALA A 208 4.44 0.19 14.68
C ALA A 208 3.47 1.24 15.25
N LYS A 209 3.32 1.23 16.58
CA LYS A 209 2.46 2.16 17.33
C LYS A 209 3.24 3.36 17.85
N ASP A 210 4.51 3.14 18.20
CA ASP A 210 5.44 4.09 18.79
C ASP A 210 6.89 3.60 18.60
N GLU A 211 7.85 4.35 19.13
CA GLU A 211 9.28 4.02 19.04
C GLU A 211 9.63 2.72 19.78
N ASP A 212 9.01 2.44 20.92
CA ASP A 212 9.27 1.22 21.70
C ASP A 212 8.75 -0.03 20.95
N ASP A 213 7.57 0.06 20.36
CA ASP A 213 7.03 -1.03 19.52
C ASP A 213 7.87 -1.22 18.24
N LEU A 214 8.34 -0.12 17.63
CA LEU A 214 9.27 -0.18 16.49
C LEU A 214 10.53 -0.97 16.86
N ARG A 215 11.18 -0.63 17.98
CA ARG A 215 12.39 -1.31 18.47
C ARG A 215 12.12 -2.77 18.77
N ARG A 216 11.06 -3.09 19.49
CA ARG A 216 10.65 -4.47 19.81
C ARG A 216 10.46 -5.32 18.55
N ARG A 217 9.81 -4.76 17.53
CA ARG A 217 9.61 -5.42 16.23
C ARG A 217 10.94 -5.65 15.50
N ILE A 218 11.84 -4.68 15.51
CA ILE A 218 13.19 -4.81 14.93
C ILE A 218 13.95 -5.92 15.63
N GLU A 219 13.90 -6.02 16.96
CA GLU A 219 14.54 -7.11 17.73
C GLU A 219 14.09 -8.51 17.28
N ASN A 220 12.82 -8.65 16.91
CA ASN A 220 12.20 -9.92 16.52
C ASN A 220 12.43 -10.32 15.05
N ILE A 221 13.05 -9.48 14.22
CA ILE A 221 13.36 -9.82 12.83
C ILE A 221 14.21 -11.09 12.79
N LEU A 222 13.74 -12.11 12.05
CA LEU A 222 14.43 -13.36 11.85
C LEU A 222 15.45 -13.26 10.71
N LEU A 223 16.73 -13.42 11.03
CA LEU A 223 17.83 -13.29 10.08
C LEU A 223 18.24 -14.63 9.45
N GLY A 224 18.00 -15.74 10.14
CA GLY A 224 18.36 -17.06 9.66
C GLY A 224 18.25 -18.14 10.72
N PHE A 225 18.84 -19.30 10.43
CA PHE A 225 18.89 -20.44 11.34
C PHE A 225 20.32 -20.91 11.52
N THR A 226 20.70 -21.19 12.79
CA THR A 226 21.99 -21.78 13.13
C THR A 226 22.11 -23.21 12.61
N ILE A 227 23.31 -23.78 12.69
CA ILE A 227 23.57 -25.21 12.35
C ILE A 227 22.61 -26.14 13.09
N ASP A 228 22.28 -25.82 14.36
CA ASP A 228 21.35 -26.58 15.20
C ASP A 228 19.87 -26.26 14.93
N ASN A 229 19.56 -25.56 13.83
CA ASN A 229 18.22 -25.11 13.44
C ASN A 229 17.53 -24.16 14.44
N LYS A 230 18.30 -23.47 15.30
CA LYS A 230 17.75 -22.43 16.18
C LYS A 230 17.58 -21.12 15.38
N PRO A 231 16.48 -20.37 15.60
CA PRO A 231 16.32 -19.05 15.00
C PRO A 231 17.43 -18.12 15.51
N PHE A 232 17.93 -17.26 14.60
CA PHE A 232 18.88 -16.19 14.88
C PHE A 232 18.25 -14.87 14.45
N THR A 233 18.10 -13.94 15.38
CA THR A 233 17.34 -12.71 15.21
C THR A 233 18.24 -11.47 15.29
N VAL A 234 17.68 -10.29 15.00
CA VAL A 234 18.36 -9.00 15.23
C VAL A 234 18.71 -8.80 16.71
N LYS A 235 17.89 -9.33 17.63
CA LYS A 235 18.18 -9.32 19.07
C LYS A 235 19.46 -10.11 19.36
N ASP A 236 19.61 -11.31 18.78
CA ASP A 236 20.81 -12.15 18.94
C ASP A 236 22.05 -11.47 18.32
N LEU A 237 21.88 -10.74 17.22
CA LEU A 237 22.93 -9.93 16.61
C LEU A 237 23.34 -8.73 17.48
N GLY A 238 22.44 -8.26 18.37
CA GLY A 238 22.70 -7.18 19.33
C GLY A 238 22.68 -5.77 18.77
N VAL A 239 22.02 -5.51 17.62
CA VAL A 239 22.11 -4.24 16.88
C VAL A 239 20.81 -3.46 16.81
N ALA A 240 19.73 -3.92 17.42
CA ALA A 240 18.40 -3.31 17.29
C ALA A 240 18.40 -1.81 17.63
N GLY A 241 19.13 -1.36 18.65
CA GLY A 241 19.23 0.06 19.00
C GLY A 241 19.82 0.92 17.88
N ALA A 242 20.90 0.45 17.22
CA ALA A 242 21.51 1.16 16.11
C ALA A 242 20.56 1.26 14.90
N ILE A 243 19.79 0.20 14.65
CA ILE A 243 18.80 0.18 13.56
C ILE A 243 17.62 1.13 13.87
N THR A 244 17.14 1.17 15.12
CA THR A 244 16.09 2.12 15.56
C THR A 244 16.56 3.56 15.40
N VAL A 245 17.83 3.87 15.71
CA VAL A 245 18.40 5.22 15.50
C VAL A 245 18.33 5.66 14.04
N LEU A 246 18.57 4.76 13.07
CA LEU A 246 18.45 5.08 11.64
C LEU A 246 17.00 5.43 11.23
N LEU A 247 16.01 4.97 11.97
CA LEU A 247 14.59 5.17 11.71
C LEU A 247 13.96 6.27 12.57
N LYS A 248 14.73 6.94 13.44
CA LYS A 248 14.23 7.88 14.45
C LYS A 248 13.37 9.00 13.84
N ASP A 249 13.83 9.60 12.74
CA ASP A 249 13.07 10.67 12.08
C ASP A 249 12.00 10.09 11.12
N ALA A 250 12.26 8.90 10.56
CA ALA A 250 11.37 8.23 9.63
C ALA A 250 10.09 7.71 10.29
N ILE A 251 10.06 7.53 11.62
CA ILE A 251 8.86 7.06 12.33
C ILE A 251 7.73 8.10 12.32
N ALA A 252 8.06 9.40 12.29
CA ALA A 252 7.08 10.48 12.30
C ALA A 252 6.47 10.69 10.91
N PRO A 253 5.13 10.66 10.77
CA PRO A 253 4.45 10.92 9.50
C PRO A 253 4.68 12.31 8.93
N ASN A 254 4.66 12.42 7.60
CA ASN A 254 4.88 13.65 6.87
C ASN A 254 3.56 14.38 6.63
N LEU A 255 3.44 15.62 7.12
CA LEU A 255 2.35 16.53 6.83
C LEU A 255 2.67 17.34 5.57
N VAL A 256 1.74 17.35 4.64
CA VAL A 256 1.75 18.11 3.38
C VAL A 256 0.37 18.69 3.11
N GLN A 257 0.17 19.28 1.94
CA GLN A 257 -1.11 19.84 1.51
C GLN A 257 -1.51 19.31 0.13
N THR A 258 -2.76 19.47 -0.21
CA THR A 258 -3.29 19.20 -1.56
C THR A 258 -3.29 20.47 -2.41
N THR A 259 -3.71 20.34 -3.66
CA THR A 259 -3.90 21.47 -4.61
C THR A 259 -4.89 22.54 -4.11
N GLU A 260 -5.81 22.21 -3.22
CA GLU A 260 -6.76 23.16 -2.59
C GLU A 260 -6.50 23.33 -1.08
N HIS A 261 -5.27 23.09 -0.64
CA HIS A 261 -4.78 23.32 0.73
C HIS A 261 -5.39 22.41 1.82
N THR A 262 -6.13 21.38 1.46
CA THR A 262 -6.54 20.33 2.39
C THR A 262 -5.31 19.61 2.91
N ALA A 263 -5.21 19.37 4.22
CA ALA A 263 -4.08 18.67 4.82
C ALA A 263 -4.03 17.19 4.39
N ALA A 264 -2.82 16.67 4.26
CA ALA A 264 -2.58 15.26 4.01
C ALA A 264 -1.37 14.76 4.80
N PHE A 265 -1.49 13.55 5.34
CA PHE A 265 -0.36 12.79 5.86
C PHE A 265 0.12 11.77 4.82
N VAL A 266 1.41 11.78 4.52
CA VAL A 266 2.04 10.81 3.60
C VAL A 266 3.12 10.06 4.37
N HIS A 267 2.98 8.73 4.51
CA HIS A 267 3.92 7.96 5.33
C HIS A 267 3.89 6.47 5.04
N GLY A 268 5.07 5.89 4.78
CA GLY A 268 5.24 4.49 4.43
C GLY A 268 4.66 4.12 3.06
N GLY A 269 5.27 3.15 2.37
CA GLY A 269 4.92 2.82 1.00
C GLY A 269 5.00 1.33 0.65
N PRO A 270 4.46 0.39 1.47
CA PRO A 270 4.51 -1.03 1.14
C PRO A 270 3.59 -1.33 -0.05
N PHE A 271 4.04 -2.23 -0.96
CA PHE A 271 3.24 -2.65 -2.11
C PHE A 271 2.21 -3.72 -1.70
N ALA A 272 0.98 -3.62 -2.22
CA ALA A 272 -0.10 -4.53 -1.85
C ALA A 272 -0.04 -5.92 -2.51
N ASN A 273 0.77 -6.12 -3.54
CA ASN A 273 0.95 -7.42 -4.19
C ASN A 273 2.10 -8.25 -3.60
N ILE A 274 2.92 -7.67 -2.72
CA ILE A 274 4.08 -8.30 -2.07
C ILE A 274 4.19 -8.00 -0.57
N ALA A 275 3.40 -7.04 -0.07
CA ALA A 275 3.30 -6.62 1.33
C ALA A 275 1.85 -6.22 1.63
N HIS A 276 1.57 -5.59 2.79
CA HIS A 276 0.20 -5.27 3.20
C HIS A 276 -0.43 -4.04 2.49
N GLY A 277 0.35 -3.23 1.81
CA GLY A 277 -0.17 -2.23 0.85
C GLY A 277 -0.92 -1.03 1.41
N CYS A 278 -0.71 -0.70 2.67
CA CYS A 278 -1.35 0.43 3.35
C CYS A 278 -0.31 1.39 3.92
N ASN A 279 -0.66 2.67 4.03
CA ASN A 279 0.13 3.65 4.77
C ASN A 279 0.22 3.29 6.26
N SER A 280 1.04 4.01 7.03
CA SER A 280 1.25 3.68 8.44
C SER A 280 0.00 3.84 9.30
N VAL A 281 -0.05 3.08 10.40
CA VAL A 281 -1.08 3.22 11.45
C VAL A 281 -0.99 4.62 12.06
N MET A 282 0.22 5.11 12.34
CA MET A 282 0.45 6.43 12.92
C MET A 282 -0.09 7.56 12.04
N ALA A 283 0.18 7.54 10.72
CA ALA A 283 -0.35 8.55 9.81
C ALA A 283 -1.89 8.56 9.78
N THR A 284 -2.51 7.38 9.78
CA THR A 284 -3.98 7.28 9.82
C THR A 284 -4.54 7.81 11.15
N LYS A 285 -3.94 7.45 12.29
CA LYS A 285 -4.38 7.92 13.61
C LYS A 285 -4.14 9.42 13.82
N LEU A 286 -3.02 9.98 13.34
CA LEU A 286 -2.80 11.42 13.34
C LEU A 286 -3.85 12.15 12.49
N ALA A 287 -4.13 11.65 11.29
CA ALA A 287 -5.20 12.21 10.46
C ALA A 287 -6.56 12.18 11.20
N MET A 288 -6.88 11.08 11.90
CA MET A 288 -8.11 10.94 12.69
C MET A 288 -8.11 11.81 13.96
N THR A 289 -6.95 12.13 14.50
CA THR A 289 -6.84 13.07 15.64
C THR A 289 -7.20 14.49 15.24
N PHE A 290 -6.86 14.91 14.02
CA PHE A 290 -7.01 16.30 13.58
C PHE A 290 -8.10 16.52 12.54
N GLY A 291 -8.69 15.45 11.99
CA GLY A 291 -9.77 15.49 10.99
C GLY A 291 -11.03 14.75 11.43
N ASP A 292 -12.19 15.28 11.07
CA ASP A 292 -13.49 14.63 11.32
C ASP A 292 -13.80 13.53 10.29
N TYR A 293 -13.26 13.71 9.07
CA TYR A 293 -13.33 12.76 7.97
C TYR A 293 -11.92 12.44 7.48
N VAL A 294 -11.54 11.17 7.54
CA VAL A 294 -10.20 10.74 7.14
C VAL A 294 -10.29 9.75 5.99
N ILE A 295 -9.67 10.12 4.89
CA ILE A 295 -9.64 9.32 3.68
C ILE A 295 -8.29 8.60 3.61
N THR A 296 -8.32 7.27 3.64
CA THR A 296 -7.14 6.45 3.43
C THR A 296 -7.34 5.50 2.26
N GLU A 297 -6.25 5.00 1.69
CA GLU A 297 -6.33 4.07 0.57
C GLU A 297 -5.61 2.76 0.86
N ALA A 298 -6.04 1.70 0.16
CA ALA A 298 -5.34 0.43 0.09
C ALA A 298 -4.91 0.13 -1.36
N GLY A 299 -3.74 -0.50 -1.53
CA GLY A 299 -3.14 -0.72 -2.83
C GLY A 299 -3.91 -1.70 -3.71
N PHE A 300 -3.95 -1.46 -5.01
CA PHE A 300 -4.61 -2.29 -6.03
C PHE A 300 -6.12 -2.48 -5.82
N GLY A 301 -6.67 -3.66 -6.14
CA GLY A 301 -8.09 -3.98 -5.98
C GLY A 301 -8.47 -4.35 -4.55
N ALA A 302 -9.78 -4.39 -4.28
CA ALA A 302 -10.30 -4.69 -2.95
C ALA A 302 -9.95 -6.10 -2.48
N ASP A 303 -9.77 -7.04 -3.39
CA ASP A 303 -9.34 -8.42 -3.13
C ASP A 303 -7.95 -8.51 -2.49
N LEU A 304 -7.04 -7.58 -2.80
CA LEU A 304 -5.70 -7.52 -2.25
C LEU A 304 -5.58 -6.43 -1.18
N GLY A 305 -5.88 -5.18 -1.56
CA GLY A 305 -5.62 -4.04 -0.70
C GLY A 305 -6.59 -3.92 0.46
N ALA A 306 -7.91 -3.97 0.19
CA ALA A 306 -8.90 -3.83 1.25
C ALA A 306 -8.89 -5.03 2.21
N GLU A 307 -8.73 -6.25 1.70
CA GLU A 307 -8.56 -7.45 2.53
C GLU A 307 -7.43 -7.24 3.55
N LYS A 308 -6.22 -6.84 3.10
CA LYS A 308 -5.07 -6.61 3.99
C LYS A 308 -5.24 -5.41 4.91
N PHE A 309 -5.95 -4.39 4.44
CA PHE A 309 -6.30 -3.25 5.29
C PHE A 309 -7.13 -3.71 6.49
N TYR A 310 -8.11 -4.60 6.29
CA TYR A 310 -8.94 -5.12 7.37
C TYR A 310 -8.21 -6.20 8.17
N ASP A 311 -7.72 -7.26 7.52
CA ASP A 311 -7.17 -8.44 8.17
C ASP A 311 -5.77 -8.24 8.76
N ILE A 312 -5.04 -7.19 8.35
CA ILE A 312 -3.72 -6.87 8.91
C ILE A 312 -3.74 -5.54 9.65
N LYS A 313 -3.99 -4.42 8.95
CA LYS A 313 -3.86 -3.09 9.54
C LYS A 313 -4.92 -2.83 10.62
N CYS A 314 -6.21 -3.03 10.31
CA CYS A 314 -7.29 -2.83 11.28
C CYS A 314 -7.21 -3.84 12.44
N ARG A 315 -6.92 -5.13 12.16
CA ARG A 315 -6.71 -6.15 13.20
C ARG A 315 -5.66 -5.73 14.22
N LYS A 316 -4.52 -5.18 13.76
CA LYS A 316 -3.42 -4.79 14.65
C LYS A 316 -3.60 -3.45 15.34
N SER A 317 -4.36 -2.54 14.73
CA SER A 317 -4.49 -1.15 15.21
C SER A 317 -5.82 -0.85 15.90
N GLY A 318 -6.83 -1.72 15.76
CA GLY A 318 -8.19 -1.48 16.26
C GLY A 318 -9.00 -0.46 15.44
N LEU A 319 -8.50 -0.03 14.29
CA LEU A 319 -9.20 0.91 13.42
C LEU A 319 -10.51 0.32 12.89
N GLN A 320 -11.56 1.14 12.84
CA GLN A 320 -12.90 0.75 12.37
C GLN A 320 -13.37 1.72 11.27
N PRO A 321 -13.26 1.36 9.99
CA PRO A 321 -13.78 2.19 8.91
C PRO A 321 -15.29 2.36 9.01
N LYS A 322 -15.78 3.58 8.76
CA LYS A 322 -17.21 3.90 8.75
C LYS A 322 -17.84 3.70 7.37
N LEU A 323 -17.02 3.63 6.33
CA LEU A 323 -17.44 3.47 4.95
C LEU A 323 -16.28 2.98 4.11
N THR A 324 -16.60 2.20 3.07
CA THR A 324 -15.65 1.84 2.00
C THR A 324 -16.14 2.38 0.67
N VAL A 325 -15.30 3.18 0.01
CA VAL A 325 -15.51 3.67 -1.35
C VAL A 325 -14.78 2.75 -2.32
N ILE A 326 -15.50 2.15 -3.26
CA ILE A 326 -14.90 1.37 -4.33
C ILE A 326 -14.84 2.18 -5.63
N VAL A 327 -13.64 2.37 -6.15
CA VAL A 327 -13.42 3.07 -7.41
C VAL A 327 -13.64 2.12 -8.57
N ALA A 328 -14.51 2.52 -9.49
CA ALA A 328 -14.75 1.84 -10.77
C ALA A 328 -14.47 2.80 -11.94
N THR A 329 -14.06 2.24 -13.09
CA THR A 329 -13.88 2.98 -14.34
C THR A 329 -14.48 2.19 -15.49
N ALA A 330 -14.99 2.87 -16.53
CA ALA A 330 -15.49 2.21 -17.73
C ALA A 330 -14.41 1.32 -18.37
N GLN A 331 -13.16 1.80 -18.46
CA GLN A 331 -12.04 1.03 -19.01
C GLN A 331 -11.77 -0.25 -18.23
N GLY A 332 -11.78 -0.18 -16.89
CA GLY A 332 -11.59 -1.34 -16.01
C GLY A 332 -12.70 -2.37 -16.19
N LEU A 333 -13.96 -1.93 -16.19
CA LEU A 333 -15.12 -2.79 -16.39
C LEU A 333 -15.09 -3.44 -17.77
N LYS A 334 -14.84 -2.67 -18.84
CA LYS A 334 -14.73 -3.20 -20.22
C LYS A 334 -13.63 -4.27 -20.33
N MET A 335 -12.45 -4.03 -19.74
CA MET A 335 -11.37 -5.03 -19.71
C MET A 335 -11.84 -6.32 -19.03
N HIS A 336 -12.51 -6.22 -17.88
CA HIS A 336 -13.04 -7.39 -17.16
C HIS A 336 -14.24 -8.04 -17.86
N GLY A 337 -14.89 -7.34 -18.77
CA GLY A 337 -15.91 -7.87 -19.68
C GLY A 337 -15.37 -8.52 -20.95
N GLY A 338 -14.01 -8.58 -21.09
CA GLY A 338 -13.35 -9.23 -22.21
C GLY A 338 -13.02 -8.33 -23.39
N VAL A 339 -13.18 -7.00 -23.26
CA VAL A 339 -12.75 -6.04 -24.28
C VAL A 339 -11.22 -5.96 -24.28
N SER A 340 -10.60 -6.00 -25.46
CA SER A 340 -9.14 -5.95 -25.61
C SER A 340 -8.55 -4.62 -25.16
N LEU A 341 -7.30 -4.62 -24.65
CA LEU A 341 -6.65 -3.43 -24.06
C LEU A 341 -6.50 -2.27 -25.04
N ASP A 342 -6.40 -2.53 -26.32
CA ASP A 342 -6.36 -1.51 -27.39
C ASP A 342 -7.71 -0.86 -27.66
N GLN A 343 -8.82 -1.51 -27.27
CA GLN A 343 -10.19 -1.06 -27.51
C GLN A 343 -10.92 -0.58 -26.25
N ILE A 344 -10.36 -0.73 -25.05
CA ILE A 344 -11.05 -0.34 -23.80
C ILE A 344 -11.37 1.15 -23.69
N LYS A 345 -10.75 2.00 -24.52
CA LYS A 345 -11.02 3.45 -24.59
C LYS A 345 -12.22 3.79 -25.48
N GLU A 346 -12.62 2.86 -26.34
CA GLU A 346 -13.78 3.04 -27.21
C GLU A 346 -15.08 2.65 -26.49
N PRO A 347 -16.22 3.28 -26.81
CA PRO A 347 -17.52 2.91 -26.21
C PRO A 347 -17.84 1.43 -26.48
N ASN A 348 -18.22 0.70 -25.44
CA ASN A 348 -18.60 -0.72 -25.52
C ASN A 348 -19.52 -1.11 -24.36
N ALA A 349 -20.82 -0.88 -24.53
CA ALA A 349 -21.83 -1.16 -23.52
C ALA A 349 -21.91 -2.66 -23.17
N GLU A 350 -21.81 -3.57 -24.16
CA GLU A 350 -21.86 -5.02 -23.92
C GLU A 350 -20.70 -5.48 -23.06
N GLY A 351 -19.48 -5.06 -23.40
CA GLY A 351 -18.28 -5.40 -22.62
C GLY A 351 -18.34 -4.81 -21.21
N LEU A 352 -18.83 -3.58 -21.08
CA LEU A 352 -19.01 -2.93 -19.78
C LEU A 352 -19.98 -3.72 -18.90
N VAL A 353 -21.16 -4.09 -19.42
CA VAL A 353 -22.19 -4.86 -18.70
C VAL A 353 -21.65 -6.22 -18.25
N LYS A 354 -20.92 -6.93 -19.10
CA LYS A 354 -20.25 -8.19 -18.70
C LYS A 354 -19.24 -7.98 -17.58
N GLY A 355 -18.54 -6.84 -17.59
CA GLY A 355 -17.52 -6.51 -16.60
C GLY A 355 -18.09 -6.12 -15.24
N LEU A 356 -19.38 -5.76 -15.14
CA LEU A 356 -20.05 -5.47 -13.86
C LEU A 356 -19.94 -6.62 -12.86
N ALA A 357 -19.84 -7.87 -13.33
CA ALA A 357 -19.59 -9.01 -12.45
C ALA A 357 -18.31 -8.87 -11.58
N ASN A 358 -17.27 -8.18 -12.09
CA ASN A 358 -16.06 -7.89 -11.31
C ASN A 358 -16.36 -6.89 -10.18
N LEU A 359 -17.15 -5.86 -10.45
CA LEU A 359 -17.62 -4.90 -9.44
C LEU A 359 -18.48 -5.61 -8.38
N ASP A 360 -19.42 -6.47 -8.81
CA ASP A 360 -20.30 -7.23 -7.92
C ASP A 360 -19.51 -8.08 -6.93
N LYS A 361 -18.50 -8.81 -7.43
CA LYS A 361 -17.66 -9.65 -6.57
C LYS A 361 -16.88 -8.83 -5.55
N HIS A 362 -16.36 -7.67 -5.93
CA HIS A 362 -15.70 -6.77 -4.98
C HIS A 362 -16.68 -6.20 -3.94
N ILE A 363 -17.89 -5.82 -4.33
CA ILE A 363 -18.94 -5.35 -3.40
C ILE A 363 -19.33 -6.47 -2.43
N GLU A 364 -19.53 -7.70 -2.92
CA GLU A 364 -19.81 -8.88 -2.10
C GLU A 364 -18.71 -9.10 -1.06
N ASN A 365 -17.45 -9.10 -1.49
CA ASN A 365 -16.30 -9.25 -0.61
C ASN A 365 -16.24 -8.15 0.46
N LEU A 366 -16.45 -6.89 0.10
CA LEU A 366 -16.45 -5.79 1.07
C LEU A 366 -17.60 -5.89 2.08
N ARG A 367 -18.79 -6.29 1.62
CA ARG A 367 -19.95 -6.54 2.50
C ARG A 367 -19.70 -7.68 3.48
N SER A 368 -18.93 -8.72 3.10
CA SER A 368 -18.57 -9.81 4.01
C SER A 368 -17.70 -9.35 5.19
N PHE A 369 -16.95 -8.25 5.03
CA PHE A 369 -16.22 -7.58 6.11
C PHE A 369 -17.12 -6.66 6.97
N GLY A 370 -18.43 -6.63 6.75
CA GLY A 370 -19.36 -5.75 7.47
C GLY A 370 -19.36 -4.31 6.98
N GLN A 371 -18.82 -4.05 5.78
CA GLN A 371 -18.70 -2.71 5.25
C GLN A 371 -19.95 -2.23 4.52
N THR A 372 -20.33 -0.99 4.78
CA THR A 372 -21.19 -0.22 3.87
C THR A 372 -20.33 0.28 2.71
N VAL A 373 -20.84 0.12 1.49
CA VAL A 373 -20.08 0.38 0.26
C VAL A 373 -20.79 1.43 -0.58
N VAL A 374 -20.02 2.38 -1.12
CA VAL A 374 -20.45 3.27 -2.21
C VAL A 374 -19.48 3.16 -3.37
N VAL A 375 -19.98 3.37 -4.60
CA VAL A 375 -19.20 3.32 -5.84
C VAL A 375 -18.85 4.74 -6.27
N ALA A 376 -17.55 5.01 -6.39
CA ALA A 376 -17.03 6.20 -7.04
C ALA A 376 -16.65 5.86 -8.49
N PHE A 377 -17.41 6.35 -9.44
CA PHE A 377 -17.08 6.20 -10.85
C PHE A 377 -16.05 7.26 -11.25
N ASN A 378 -14.80 6.86 -11.41
CA ASN A 378 -13.73 7.76 -11.81
C ASN A 378 -13.78 7.97 -13.33
N ARG A 379 -14.31 9.12 -13.73
CA ARG A 379 -14.60 9.47 -15.11
C ARG A 379 -13.33 9.81 -15.88
N TYR A 380 -13.18 9.22 -17.06
CA TYR A 380 -12.19 9.60 -18.07
C TYR A 380 -12.83 10.35 -19.23
N ALA A 381 -12.02 11.10 -19.99
CA ALA A 381 -12.49 11.96 -21.08
C ALA A 381 -13.28 11.23 -22.21
N ASN A 382 -13.02 9.93 -22.38
CA ASN A 382 -13.66 9.11 -23.41
C ASN A 382 -14.92 8.36 -22.91
N ASP A 383 -15.25 8.47 -21.63
CA ASP A 383 -16.42 7.78 -21.06
C ASP A 383 -17.72 8.45 -21.53
N THR A 384 -18.68 7.66 -21.99
CA THR A 384 -19.99 8.14 -22.46
C THR A 384 -20.99 8.19 -21.31
N GLU A 385 -22.00 9.08 -21.42
CA GLU A 385 -23.09 9.12 -20.44
C GLU A 385 -23.88 7.81 -20.39
N GLU A 386 -24.04 7.12 -21.53
CA GLU A 386 -24.68 5.81 -21.60
C GLU A 386 -23.94 4.77 -20.73
N GLU A 387 -22.60 4.70 -20.84
CA GLU A 387 -21.77 3.80 -20.03
C GLU A 387 -21.87 4.14 -18.52
N ILE A 388 -21.88 5.43 -18.18
CA ILE A 388 -22.02 5.90 -16.80
C ILE A 388 -23.41 5.51 -16.25
N ASP A 389 -24.46 5.73 -17.03
CA ASP A 389 -25.84 5.40 -16.61
C ASP A 389 -26.07 3.90 -16.44
N LEU A 390 -25.45 3.06 -17.27
CA LEU A 390 -25.48 1.59 -17.07
C LEU A 390 -24.91 1.19 -15.72
N VAL A 391 -23.76 1.75 -15.31
CA VAL A 391 -23.17 1.46 -13.99
C VAL A 391 -24.03 2.03 -12.87
N ARG A 392 -24.58 3.24 -13.04
CA ARG A 392 -25.49 3.89 -12.06
C ARG A 392 -26.73 3.05 -11.81
N GLN A 393 -27.40 2.57 -12.85
CA GLN A 393 -28.58 1.71 -12.75
C GLN A 393 -28.27 0.39 -12.05
N HIS A 394 -27.16 -0.24 -12.43
CA HIS A 394 -26.71 -1.46 -11.80
C HIS A 394 -26.43 -1.29 -10.29
N CYS A 395 -25.77 -0.21 -9.89
CA CYS A 395 -25.56 0.11 -8.48
C CYS A 395 -26.88 0.33 -7.72
N ALA A 396 -27.85 0.99 -8.38
CA ALA A 396 -29.17 1.18 -7.78
C ALA A 396 -29.91 -0.15 -7.57
N GLU A 397 -29.84 -1.10 -8.51
CA GLU A 397 -30.40 -2.44 -8.38
C GLU A 397 -29.76 -3.23 -7.23
N LEU A 398 -28.45 -3.03 -6.97
CA LEU A 398 -27.73 -3.64 -5.85
C LEU A 398 -27.96 -2.92 -4.51
N GLY A 399 -28.67 -1.79 -4.51
CA GLY A 399 -28.84 -0.93 -3.34
C GLY A 399 -27.52 -0.36 -2.84
N VAL A 400 -26.64 0.05 -3.77
CA VAL A 400 -25.33 0.65 -3.49
C VAL A 400 -25.33 2.09 -3.99
N GLY A 401 -24.85 3.02 -3.13
CA GLY A 401 -24.70 4.42 -3.52
C GLY A 401 -23.70 4.59 -4.66
N PHE A 402 -23.99 5.48 -5.60
CA PHE A 402 -23.17 5.76 -6.76
C PHE A 402 -22.99 7.27 -6.95
N ALA A 403 -21.76 7.70 -7.21
CA ALA A 403 -21.45 9.07 -7.61
C ALA A 403 -20.34 9.11 -8.66
N VAL A 404 -20.42 10.07 -9.57
CA VAL A 404 -19.36 10.36 -10.52
C VAL A 404 -18.28 11.19 -9.83
N ASN A 405 -17.02 10.83 -10.07
CA ASN A 405 -15.86 11.60 -9.63
C ASN A 405 -15.11 12.16 -10.84
N ASN A 406 -15.03 13.48 -10.93
CA ASN A 406 -14.29 14.21 -11.98
C ASN A 406 -13.17 15.07 -11.40
N ALA A 407 -12.63 14.68 -10.23
CA ALA A 407 -11.63 15.47 -9.50
C ALA A 407 -10.31 15.63 -10.25
N PHE A 408 -9.98 14.74 -11.18
CA PHE A 408 -8.79 14.91 -12.04
C PHE A 408 -8.85 16.24 -12.83
N VAL A 409 -10.00 16.61 -13.37
CA VAL A 409 -10.19 17.80 -14.19
C VAL A 409 -10.61 19.02 -13.37
N GLU A 410 -11.46 18.83 -12.35
CA GLU A 410 -12.18 19.91 -11.66
C GLU A 410 -11.77 20.04 -10.18
N GLY A 411 -10.78 19.27 -9.71
CA GLY A 411 -10.39 19.29 -8.30
C GLY A 411 -11.57 18.91 -7.39
N GLY A 412 -11.69 19.59 -6.27
CA GLY A 412 -12.75 19.33 -5.29
C GLY A 412 -14.16 19.56 -5.80
N ALA A 413 -14.35 20.46 -6.79
CA ALA A 413 -15.66 20.68 -7.40
C ALA A 413 -16.19 19.41 -8.09
N GLY A 414 -15.30 18.66 -8.76
CA GLY A 414 -15.64 17.41 -9.43
C GLY A 414 -15.90 16.23 -8.49
N ALA A 415 -15.72 16.40 -7.17
CA ALA A 415 -15.96 15.39 -6.16
C ALA A 415 -17.07 15.74 -5.15
N VAL A 416 -17.78 16.86 -5.33
CA VAL A 416 -18.85 17.30 -4.39
C VAL A 416 -19.99 16.28 -4.33
N GLU A 417 -20.40 15.70 -5.46
CA GLU A 417 -21.42 14.65 -5.47
C GLU A 417 -21.02 13.44 -4.63
N LEU A 418 -19.78 12.96 -4.81
CA LEU A 418 -19.23 11.87 -4.04
C LEU A 418 -19.12 12.24 -2.55
N ALA A 419 -18.68 13.45 -2.23
CA ALA A 419 -18.56 13.92 -0.85
C ALA A 419 -19.91 13.94 -0.13
N ASN A 420 -20.96 14.47 -0.77
CA ASN A 420 -22.31 14.45 -0.20
C ASN A 420 -22.83 13.01 -0.02
N LEU A 421 -22.65 12.14 -1.01
CA LEU A 421 -23.02 10.72 -0.90
C LEU A 421 -22.34 10.04 0.29
N VAL A 422 -21.03 10.30 0.48
CA VAL A 422 -20.23 9.73 1.59
C VAL A 422 -20.76 10.22 2.94
N VAL A 423 -20.99 11.52 3.10
CA VAL A 423 -21.54 12.08 4.35
C VAL A 423 -22.90 11.51 4.64
N ASP A 424 -23.81 11.57 3.68
CA ASP A 424 -25.17 11.02 3.80
C ASP A 424 -25.19 9.53 4.18
N THR A 425 -24.28 8.75 3.58
CA THR A 425 -24.19 7.31 3.85
C THR A 425 -23.66 7.05 5.25
N ILE A 426 -22.64 7.77 5.70
CA ILE A 426 -22.10 7.62 7.07
C ILE A 426 -23.14 8.02 8.11
N GLU A 427 -23.90 9.08 7.87
CA GLU A 427 -24.95 9.54 8.80
C GLU A 427 -26.14 8.57 8.89
N LYS A 428 -26.52 7.93 7.78
CA LYS A 428 -27.71 7.06 7.70
C LYS A 428 -27.41 5.59 7.91
N GLN A 429 -26.29 5.10 7.38
CA GLN A 429 -25.92 3.68 7.34
C GLN A 429 -24.40 3.49 7.43
N PRO A 430 -23.73 3.88 8.53
CA PRO A 430 -22.30 3.61 8.68
C PRO A 430 -22.05 2.10 8.69
N SER A 431 -20.82 1.70 8.34
CA SER A 431 -20.38 0.31 8.46
C SER A 431 -20.59 -0.21 9.89
N GLY A 432 -20.98 -1.47 9.99
CA GLY A 432 -21.04 -2.20 11.25
C GLY A 432 -19.65 -2.52 11.82
N PRO A 433 -19.59 -3.30 12.91
CA PRO A 433 -18.33 -3.87 13.38
C PRO A 433 -17.61 -4.63 12.27
N LEU A 434 -16.29 -4.49 12.22
CA LEU A 434 -15.48 -5.17 11.21
C LEU A 434 -15.50 -6.69 11.43
N HIS A 435 -15.87 -7.44 10.40
CA HIS A 435 -15.77 -8.88 10.36
C HIS A 435 -14.48 -9.26 9.63
N LEU A 436 -13.58 -9.97 10.30
CA LEU A 436 -12.34 -10.41 9.70
C LEU A 436 -12.54 -11.72 8.94
N ALA A 437 -11.76 -11.93 7.87
CA ALA A 437 -11.90 -13.14 7.03
C ALA A 437 -11.54 -14.42 7.79
N TYR A 438 -10.68 -14.33 8.80
CA TYR A 438 -10.21 -15.46 9.63
C TYR A 438 -9.89 -14.99 11.05
N ASN A 439 -9.82 -15.95 12.00
CA ASN A 439 -9.43 -15.73 13.39
C ASN A 439 -7.93 -15.96 13.59
N ASP A 440 -7.36 -15.44 14.67
CA ASP A 440 -5.95 -15.63 15.00
C ASP A 440 -5.62 -17.11 15.32
N GLU A 441 -6.60 -17.83 15.90
CA GLU A 441 -6.49 -19.24 16.29
C GLU A 441 -6.60 -20.21 15.09
N ASP A 442 -7.11 -19.76 13.96
CA ASP A 442 -7.16 -20.59 12.75
C ASP A 442 -5.74 -21.03 12.35
N SER A 443 -5.58 -22.25 11.88
CA SER A 443 -4.32 -22.70 11.29
C SER A 443 -3.96 -21.85 10.05
N VAL A 444 -2.69 -21.81 9.68
CA VAL A 444 -2.25 -21.03 8.51
C VAL A 444 -2.96 -21.52 7.25
N GLU A 445 -3.17 -22.83 7.12
CA GLU A 445 -3.90 -23.44 6.02
C GLU A 445 -5.37 -23.00 5.98
N GLU A 446 -6.04 -22.92 7.13
CA GLU A 446 -7.42 -22.42 7.23
C GLU A 446 -7.51 -20.95 6.88
N LYS A 447 -6.57 -20.12 7.35
CA LYS A 447 -6.49 -18.70 6.98
C LYS A 447 -6.37 -18.53 5.46
N ILE A 448 -5.45 -19.28 4.84
CA ILE A 448 -5.26 -19.27 3.37
C ILE A 448 -6.53 -19.72 2.66
N SER A 449 -7.16 -20.79 3.14
CA SER A 449 -8.41 -21.33 2.55
C SER A 449 -9.54 -20.31 2.62
N LYS A 450 -9.75 -19.68 3.77
CA LYS A 450 -10.80 -18.66 3.96
C LYS A 450 -10.63 -17.49 3.00
N VAL A 451 -9.41 -16.97 2.83
CA VAL A 451 -9.15 -15.87 1.90
C VAL A 451 -9.27 -16.34 0.44
N ALA A 452 -8.58 -17.43 0.06
CA ALA A 452 -8.52 -17.87 -1.33
C ALA A 452 -9.88 -18.39 -1.85
N CYS A 453 -10.62 -19.14 -1.05
CA CYS A 453 -11.92 -19.67 -1.47
C CYS A 453 -13.03 -18.64 -1.41
N ASN A 454 -13.16 -17.90 -0.30
CA ASN A 454 -14.30 -17.00 -0.10
C ASN A 454 -14.14 -15.69 -0.88
N LEU A 455 -12.95 -15.10 -0.87
CA LEU A 455 -12.73 -13.80 -1.50
C LEU A 455 -12.29 -13.92 -2.97
N TYR A 456 -11.48 -14.92 -3.32
CA TYR A 456 -10.98 -15.05 -4.69
C TYR A 456 -11.77 -16.02 -5.55
N GLY A 457 -12.47 -17.00 -4.94
CA GLY A 457 -13.24 -18.02 -5.67
C GLY A 457 -12.44 -19.27 -6.07
N ALA A 458 -11.32 -19.54 -5.39
CA ALA A 458 -10.57 -20.79 -5.57
C ALA A 458 -11.38 -21.98 -5.03
N ASN A 459 -11.25 -23.14 -5.67
CA ASN A 459 -11.86 -24.39 -5.22
C ASN A 459 -10.86 -25.42 -4.69
N MET A 460 -9.58 -25.21 -4.94
CA MET A 460 -8.50 -26.09 -4.49
C MET A 460 -7.26 -25.28 -4.09
N ILE A 461 -6.63 -25.69 -2.98
CA ILE A 461 -5.38 -25.10 -2.51
C ILE A 461 -4.30 -26.17 -2.49
N THR A 462 -3.19 -25.87 -3.14
CA THR A 462 -2.03 -26.76 -3.19
C THR A 462 -0.78 -26.04 -2.72
N TYR A 463 0.23 -26.78 -2.33
CA TYR A 463 1.46 -26.26 -1.76
C TYR A 463 2.67 -26.92 -2.42
N SER A 464 3.67 -26.12 -2.78
CA SER A 464 4.98 -26.64 -3.14
C SER A 464 5.62 -27.40 -1.97
N ALA A 465 6.61 -28.24 -2.23
CA ALA A 465 7.37 -28.92 -1.20
C ALA A 465 8.10 -27.92 -0.27
N ALA A 466 8.59 -26.81 -0.83
CA ALA A 466 9.23 -25.73 -0.06
C ALA A 466 8.23 -25.04 0.87
N ALA A 467 7.05 -24.69 0.37
CA ALA A 467 5.99 -24.06 1.18
C ALA A 467 5.56 -24.97 2.34
N ARG A 468 5.35 -26.28 2.09
CA ARG A 468 5.00 -27.25 3.14
C ARG A 468 6.07 -27.35 4.23
N LYS A 469 7.35 -27.36 3.85
CA LYS A 469 8.47 -27.40 4.81
C LYS A 469 8.51 -26.14 5.68
N LYS A 470 8.33 -24.97 5.06
CA LYS A 470 8.30 -23.68 5.79
C LYS A 470 7.08 -23.58 6.70
N LEU A 471 5.91 -24.01 6.24
CA LEU A 471 4.68 -24.05 7.04
C LEU A 471 4.86 -24.87 8.33
N LYS A 472 5.41 -26.10 8.21
CA LYS A 472 5.71 -26.94 9.37
C LYS A 472 6.65 -26.21 10.35
N ARG A 473 7.72 -25.56 9.84
CA ARG A 473 8.67 -24.81 10.68
C ARG A 473 8.01 -23.62 11.37
N ILE A 474 7.12 -22.88 10.69
CA ILE A 474 6.36 -21.75 11.26
C ILE A 474 5.49 -22.21 12.42
N GLN A 475 4.84 -23.36 12.28
CA GLN A 475 4.02 -23.97 13.33
C GLN A 475 4.89 -24.41 14.52
N GLU A 476 6.03 -25.08 14.29
CA GLU A 476 6.98 -25.50 15.32
C GLU A 476 7.57 -24.32 16.10
N LEU A 477 7.75 -23.16 15.45
CA LEU A 477 8.25 -21.93 16.07
C LEU A 477 7.14 -21.11 16.78
N GLY A 478 5.88 -21.53 16.68
CA GLY A 478 4.75 -20.86 17.34
C GLY A 478 4.22 -19.62 16.62
N TYR A 479 4.59 -19.37 15.36
CA TYR A 479 4.16 -18.20 14.57
C TYR A 479 2.87 -18.42 13.75
N GLY A 480 2.18 -19.55 13.93
CA GLY A 480 0.94 -19.86 13.23
C GLY A 480 -0.21 -18.87 13.47
N HIS A 481 -0.18 -18.14 14.59
CA HIS A 481 -1.17 -17.14 14.96
C HIS A 481 -1.05 -15.82 14.16
N PHE A 482 0.07 -15.59 13.46
CA PHE A 482 0.24 -14.38 12.67
C PHE A 482 -0.79 -14.26 11.54
N PRO A 483 -1.24 -13.03 11.20
CA PRO A 483 -2.06 -12.81 10.03
C PRO A 483 -1.30 -13.15 8.75
N ILE A 484 -2.05 -13.52 7.72
CA ILE A 484 -1.49 -13.83 6.40
C ILE A 484 -1.57 -12.61 5.47
N CYS A 485 -0.59 -12.48 4.62
CA CYS A 485 -0.49 -11.46 3.59
C CYS A 485 -0.34 -12.16 2.24
N ILE A 486 -1.41 -12.29 1.48
CA ILE A 486 -1.37 -12.96 0.18
C ILE A 486 -0.61 -12.10 -0.83
N ALA A 487 0.46 -12.66 -1.39
CA ALA A 487 1.23 -12.08 -2.49
C ALA A 487 0.89 -12.80 -3.80
N LYS A 488 0.12 -12.12 -4.66
CA LYS A 488 -0.33 -12.62 -5.97
C LYS A 488 -0.40 -11.48 -6.99
N THR A 489 -0.71 -11.82 -8.24
CA THR A 489 -0.98 -10.80 -9.27
C THR A 489 -2.13 -9.88 -8.83
N GLN A 490 -2.00 -8.59 -9.13
CA GLN A 490 -3.02 -7.58 -8.90
C GLN A 490 -4.08 -7.50 -10.02
N TYR A 491 -3.90 -8.22 -11.12
CA TYR A 491 -4.73 -8.10 -12.33
C TYR A 491 -5.85 -9.13 -12.44
N SER A 492 -5.98 -10.03 -11.46
CA SER A 492 -6.98 -11.09 -11.45
C SER A 492 -7.33 -11.50 -10.02
N PHE A 493 -8.53 -12.00 -9.79
CA PHE A 493 -8.85 -12.74 -8.55
C PHE A 493 -8.00 -14.00 -8.41
N SER A 494 -7.63 -14.64 -9.54
CA SER A 494 -6.76 -15.83 -9.56
C SER A 494 -5.28 -15.46 -9.40
N THR A 495 -4.41 -16.46 -9.54
CA THR A 495 -2.95 -16.29 -9.58
C THR A 495 -2.40 -16.08 -11.00
N ASP A 496 -3.26 -16.15 -12.04
CA ASP A 496 -2.90 -15.88 -13.43
C ASP A 496 -3.30 -14.46 -13.85
N PRO A 497 -2.33 -13.59 -14.21
CA PRO A 497 -2.62 -12.20 -14.59
C PRO A 497 -3.37 -12.03 -15.92
N LYS A 498 -3.58 -13.13 -16.67
CA LYS A 498 -4.29 -13.12 -17.97
C LYS A 498 -5.79 -13.43 -17.84
N LEU A 499 -6.22 -13.91 -16.68
CA LEU A 499 -7.61 -14.28 -16.44
C LEU A 499 -8.36 -13.06 -15.88
N TYR A 500 -9.15 -12.41 -16.72
CA TYR A 500 -9.95 -11.24 -16.37
C TYR A 500 -11.36 -11.61 -15.89
N GLY A 501 -12.10 -10.65 -15.35
CA GLY A 501 -13.45 -10.83 -14.85
C GLY A 501 -13.50 -11.51 -13.49
N VAL A 502 -14.51 -12.36 -13.28
CA VAL A 502 -14.64 -13.22 -12.09
C VAL A 502 -14.21 -14.63 -12.46
N VAL A 503 -13.06 -15.03 -11.96
CA VAL A 503 -12.53 -16.38 -12.16
C VAL A 503 -13.11 -17.27 -11.06
N LYS A 504 -13.62 -18.44 -11.44
CA LYS A 504 -14.15 -19.45 -10.52
C LYS A 504 -13.45 -20.79 -10.75
N ASP A 505 -13.50 -21.63 -9.74
CA ASP A 505 -13.07 -23.03 -9.82
C ASP A 505 -11.62 -23.21 -10.28
N PHE A 506 -10.70 -22.37 -9.76
CA PHE A 506 -9.28 -22.44 -10.06
C PHE A 506 -8.48 -22.97 -8.86
N GLU A 507 -7.32 -23.54 -9.16
CA GLU A 507 -6.33 -23.96 -8.17
C GLU A 507 -5.54 -22.75 -7.66
N PHE A 508 -5.51 -22.57 -6.34
CA PHE A 508 -4.64 -21.61 -5.68
C PHE A 508 -3.37 -22.31 -5.20
N HIS A 509 -2.28 -22.14 -5.95
CA HIS A 509 -1.00 -22.78 -5.64
C HIS A 509 -0.12 -21.87 -4.78
N VAL A 510 0.14 -22.30 -3.55
CA VAL A 510 1.10 -21.65 -2.63
C VAL A 510 2.51 -22.13 -3.00
N ARG A 511 3.28 -21.23 -3.61
CA ARG A 511 4.65 -21.51 -4.07
C ARG A 511 5.66 -21.42 -2.93
N ASP A 512 5.49 -20.42 -2.05
CA ASP A 512 6.40 -20.16 -0.93
C ASP A 512 5.69 -19.44 0.21
N ILE A 513 6.29 -19.46 1.40
CA ILE A 513 5.83 -18.71 2.57
C ILE A 513 7.04 -17.99 3.16
N VAL A 514 6.91 -16.68 3.39
CA VAL A 514 7.94 -15.85 4.01
C VAL A 514 7.46 -15.43 5.39
N LEU A 515 8.25 -15.75 6.42
CA LEU A 515 8.00 -15.32 7.80
C LEU A 515 8.63 -13.94 8.01
N ASN A 516 7.81 -12.93 8.21
CA ASN A 516 8.21 -11.60 8.66
C ASN A 516 7.90 -11.49 10.17
N ALA A 517 8.83 -12.01 10.98
CA ALA A 517 8.62 -12.17 12.42
C ALA A 517 8.55 -10.82 13.17
N GLY A 518 9.31 -9.82 12.74
CA GLY A 518 9.26 -8.46 13.28
C GLY A 518 7.99 -7.73 12.89
N ALA A 519 7.53 -7.86 11.64
CA ALA A 519 6.25 -7.31 11.20
C ALA A 519 5.05 -8.11 11.73
N GLU A 520 5.28 -9.29 12.30
CA GLU A 520 4.26 -10.21 12.82
C GLU A 520 3.24 -10.59 11.73
N MET A 521 3.71 -11.04 10.57
CA MET A 521 2.86 -11.52 9.48
C MET A 521 3.56 -12.59 8.64
N LEU A 522 2.74 -13.43 7.97
CA LEU A 522 3.17 -14.45 7.04
C LEU A 522 2.85 -14.02 5.61
N VAL A 523 3.86 -13.87 4.75
CA VAL A 523 3.63 -13.58 3.33
C VAL A 523 3.47 -14.88 2.56
N ILE A 524 2.27 -15.11 2.05
CA ILE A 524 1.89 -16.30 1.28
C ILE A 524 2.09 -15.99 -0.21
N VAL A 525 3.13 -16.55 -0.78
CA VAL A 525 3.51 -16.31 -2.18
C VAL A 525 2.77 -17.26 -3.10
N ALA A 526 1.87 -16.71 -3.92
CA ALA A 526 1.10 -17.45 -4.91
C ALA A 526 1.33 -16.86 -6.32
N GLY A 527 1.53 -17.75 -7.29
CA GLY A 527 1.87 -17.34 -8.65
C GLY A 527 3.32 -16.81 -8.80
N GLU A 528 3.58 -16.14 -9.92
CA GLU A 528 4.90 -15.61 -10.25
C GLU A 528 5.06 -14.14 -9.81
N ILE A 529 5.23 -13.92 -8.52
CA ILE A 529 5.48 -12.59 -7.97
C ILE A 529 6.98 -12.34 -7.82
N MET A 530 7.42 -11.15 -8.27
CA MET A 530 8.79 -10.69 -8.17
C MET A 530 8.91 -9.61 -7.10
N ARG A 531 9.80 -9.81 -6.13
CA ARG A 531 10.10 -8.82 -5.09
C ARG A 531 11.13 -7.77 -5.55
N MET A 532 11.81 -8.03 -6.68
CA MET A 532 12.63 -7.06 -7.39
C MET A 532 12.09 -6.91 -8.83
N PRO A 533 11.27 -5.90 -9.12
CA PRO A 533 10.76 -5.63 -10.45
C PRO A 533 11.89 -5.32 -11.44
N GLY A 534 11.65 -5.54 -12.72
CA GLY A 534 12.55 -5.09 -13.78
C GLY A 534 12.03 -3.83 -14.45
N LEU A 535 12.92 -3.03 -15.00
CA LEU A 535 12.52 -1.91 -15.87
C LEU A 535 11.81 -2.43 -17.13
N PRO A 536 10.78 -1.71 -17.62
CA PRO A 536 10.13 -2.00 -18.90
C PRO A 536 11.05 -1.65 -20.08
N LYS A 537 10.60 -1.95 -21.30
CA LYS A 537 11.33 -1.61 -22.53
C LYS A 537 11.50 -0.09 -22.68
N GLU A 538 10.48 0.68 -22.31
CA GLU A 538 10.47 2.14 -22.30
C GLU A 538 10.17 2.60 -20.86
N PRO A 539 11.21 2.81 -20.04
CA PRO A 539 11.02 3.31 -18.68
C PRO A 539 10.69 4.80 -18.67
N GLN A 540 9.91 5.24 -17.67
CA GLN A 540 9.55 6.65 -17.48
C GLN A 540 10.77 7.56 -17.39
N ALA A 541 11.88 7.04 -16.91
CA ALA A 541 13.18 7.76 -16.87
C ALA A 541 13.61 8.36 -18.20
N LEU A 542 13.17 7.83 -19.34
CA LEU A 542 13.48 8.39 -20.67
C LEU A 542 12.76 9.73 -20.95
N HIS A 543 11.75 10.05 -20.15
CA HIS A 543 10.90 11.23 -20.30
C HIS A 543 11.11 12.26 -19.20
N ILE A 544 11.93 11.95 -18.18
CA ILE A 544 12.24 12.84 -17.06
C ILE A 544 13.54 13.58 -17.35
N ASP A 545 13.53 14.92 -17.28
CA ASP A 545 14.71 15.75 -17.49
C ASP A 545 14.66 17.02 -16.63
N ILE A 546 15.74 17.80 -16.66
CA ILE A 546 15.82 19.15 -16.12
C ILE A 546 15.93 20.12 -17.28
N VAL A 547 14.88 20.91 -17.52
CA VAL A 547 14.82 21.91 -18.59
C VAL A 547 14.73 23.29 -17.94
N ASP A 548 15.66 24.17 -18.25
CA ASP A 548 15.75 25.54 -17.69
C ASP A 548 15.75 25.57 -16.15
N GLY A 549 16.33 24.54 -15.51
CA GLY A 549 16.41 24.38 -14.04
C GLY A 549 15.16 23.78 -13.39
N GLU A 550 14.16 23.39 -14.19
CA GLU A 550 12.92 22.80 -13.75
C GLU A 550 12.81 21.33 -14.14
N ILE A 551 12.20 20.51 -13.26
CA ILE A 551 11.99 19.08 -13.54
C ILE A 551 10.82 18.93 -14.52
N GLU A 552 11.02 18.22 -15.61
CA GLU A 552 9.97 17.86 -16.57
C GLU A 552 9.75 16.36 -16.64
N GLY A 553 8.57 15.93 -17.09
CA GLY A 553 8.22 14.53 -17.31
C GLY A 553 7.98 13.70 -16.04
N LEU A 554 8.08 14.29 -14.87
CA LEU A 554 7.68 13.64 -13.62
C LEU A 554 6.16 13.67 -13.47
N SER A 555 5.54 12.53 -13.20
CA SER A 555 4.07 12.36 -13.10
C SER A 555 3.69 11.51 -11.89
#